data_6799177b3307b271089883f6755928f9
#
_entry.id   6799177b3307b271089883f6755928f9
#
_cell.length_a   1.000
_cell.length_b   1.000
_cell.length_c   1.000
_cell.angle_alpha   90.00
_cell.angle_beta   90.00
_cell.angle_gamma   90.00
#
_symmetry.space_group_name_H-M   'P 1'
#
loop_
_entity.id
_entity.type
_entity.pdbx_description
1 polymer ?
#
loop_
_entity_poly.entity_id
_entity_poly.type
_entity_poly.pdbx_seq_one_letter_code
_entity_poly.pdbx_strand_id
1 'polypeptide(L)'
;EERKHVEVKWSDAASGKEVASGRKDSVPIYYDGETVSGTAVVRVPGGKALKHDGIKIEFVGSIELFYDRGNHYEFLSLQQELAAPGELRAAQTFDFEFKNVEKQYESYHGINVKLRYYIRVTISRRIADVVKEKDLWVHSYRMPPDSNNSIKMEVGIEDCLHIEFEYNKSKYHLKDVIVGKIYFLLVRIKIKHMELSIIRRETTGSAPNQYNESETITKFEIMDGAPVRGETIPI
;
A
#
# COMPACT_ATOMS: atom_id res chain seq x y z
N GLU A 1 2.25 -9.88 -27.66
CA GLU A 1 2.08 -11.37 -27.84
C GLU A 1 2.85 -12.18 -26.78
N GLU A 2 4.00 -11.72 -26.30
CA GLU A 2 4.85 -12.45 -25.33
C GLU A 2 4.25 -12.60 -23.94
N ARG A 3 3.28 -11.77 -23.53
CA ARG A 3 2.65 -11.80 -22.20
C ARG A 3 1.69 -12.98 -21.94
N LYS A 4 1.40 -13.78 -22.95
CA LYS A 4 0.42 -14.91 -22.87
C LYS A 4 1.03 -16.25 -22.48
N HIS A 5 2.35 -16.33 -22.28
CA HIS A 5 3.02 -17.61 -22.07
C HIS A 5 3.15 -18.07 -20.63
N VAL A 6 2.98 -17.16 -19.66
CA VAL A 6 3.07 -17.49 -18.24
C VAL A 6 1.84 -17.00 -17.51
N GLU A 7 1.21 -17.89 -16.75
CA GLU A 7 0.09 -17.59 -15.85
C GLU A 7 0.46 -18.04 -14.44
N VAL A 8 0.29 -17.16 -13.45
CA VAL A 8 0.48 -17.48 -12.04
C VAL A 8 -0.90 -17.55 -11.37
N LYS A 9 -1.16 -18.64 -10.65
CA LYS A 9 -2.36 -18.82 -9.83
C LYS A 9 -1.96 -18.98 -8.37
N TRP A 10 -2.68 -18.29 -7.48
CA TRP A 10 -2.52 -18.44 -6.06
C TRP A 10 -3.15 -19.73 -5.56
N SER A 11 -2.64 -20.30 -4.47
CA SER A 11 -3.29 -21.45 -3.82
C SER A 11 -4.65 -21.03 -3.25
N ASP A 12 -5.58 -22.00 -3.10
CA ASP A 12 -6.94 -21.76 -2.61
C ASP A 12 -6.99 -21.12 -1.22
N ALA A 13 -5.97 -21.32 -0.39
CA ALA A 13 -5.85 -20.68 0.92
C ALA A 13 -5.72 -19.15 0.82
N ALA A 14 -5.20 -18.62 -0.29
CA ALA A 14 -5.07 -17.19 -0.55
C ALA A 14 -6.25 -16.62 -1.31
N SER A 15 -7.02 -17.44 -2.03
CA SER A 15 -8.11 -16.99 -2.92
C SER A 15 -9.34 -16.44 -2.19
N GLY A 16 -9.48 -16.71 -0.88
CA GLY A 16 -10.62 -16.23 -0.07
C GLY A 16 -10.42 -14.83 0.55
N LYS A 17 -9.24 -14.23 0.40
CA LYS A 17 -8.89 -12.95 1.01
C LYS A 17 -8.63 -11.89 -0.07
N GLU A 18 -9.67 -11.50 -0.80
CA GLU A 18 -9.54 -10.48 -1.84
C GLU A 18 -9.64 -9.07 -1.26
N VAL A 19 -8.70 -8.19 -1.61
CA VAL A 19 -8.84 -6.74 -1.41
C VAL A 19 -9.65 -6.18 -2.56
N ALA A 20 -10.76 -5.54 -2.29
CA ALA A 20 -11.39 -4.63 -3.21
C ALA A 20 -10.47 -3.40 -3.37
N SER A 21 -9.43 -3.50 -4.18
CA SER A 21 -8.77 -2.30 -4.67
C SER A 21 -9.69 -1.71 -5.73
N GLY A 22 -9.87 -0.41 -5.77
CA GLY A 22 -10.68 0.28 -6.78
C GLY A 22 -10.16 0.13 -8.23
N ARG A 23 -9.34 -0.87 -8.49
CA ARG A 23 -8.87 -1.37 -9.78
C ARG A 23 -9.52 -2.71 -10.07
N LYS A 24 -9.75 -2.99 -11.34
CA LYS A 24 -10.47 -4.15 -11.89
C LYS A 24 -9.91 -5.54 -11.50
N ASP A 25 -8.77 -5.62 -10.84
CA ASP A 25 -8.13 -6.87 -10.45
C ASP A 25 -8.07 -6.99 -8.93
N SER A 26 -8.69 -8.01 -8.39
CA SER A 26 -8.56 -8.39 -6.98
C SER A 26 -7.16 -8.95 -6.73
N VAL A 27 -6.54 -8.51 -5.63
CA VAL A 27 -5.18 -8.91 -5.23
C VAL A 27 -5.28 -9.60 -3.88
N PRO A 28 -4.68 -10.80 -3.67
CA PRO A 28 -4.75 -11.50 -2.40
C PRO A 28 -4.00 -10.75 -1.30
N ILE A 29 -4.53 -10.79 -0.08
CA ILE A 29 -3.88 -10.21 1.10
C ILE A 29 -3.09 -11.29 1.83
N TYR A 30 -1.87 -10.93 2.21
CA TYR A 30 -1.00 -11.74 3.06
C TYR A 30 -0.54 -10.93 4.27
N TYR A 31 -0.24 -11.65 5.34
CA TYR A 31 0.33 -11.09 6.57
C TYR A 31 1.76 -11.60 6.76
N ASP A 32 2.50 -10.93 7.66
CA ASP A 32 3.82 -11.36 8.05
C ASP A 32 3.83 -12.80 8.56
N GLY A 33 4.86 -13.57 8.17
CA GLY A 33 5.01 -14.98 8.51
C GLY A 33 4.13 -15.95 7.72
N GLU A 34 3.17 -15.47 6.92
CA GLU A 34 2.36 -16.37 6.08
C GLU A 34 3.15 -16.94 4.91
N THR A 35 2.89 -18.19 4.60
CA THR A 35 3.42 -18.90 3.43
C THR A 35 2.78 -18.37 2.16
N VAL A 36 3.61 -18.08 1.16
CA VAL A 36 3.16 -17.67 -0.17
C VAL A 36 3.33 -18.83 -1.15
N SER A 37 2.24 -19.37 -1.63
CA SER A 37 2.25 -20.55 -2.50
C SER A 37 1.24 -20.43 -3.65
N GLY A 38 1.47 -21.24 -4.66
CA GLY A 38 0.62 -21.29 -5.84
C GLY A 38 1.20 -22.13 -6.95
N THR A 39 0.73 -21.90 -8.17
CA THR A 39 1.19 -22.57 -9.38
C THR A 39 1.57 -21.57 -10.46
N ALA A 40 2.65 -21.87 -11.17
CA ALA A 40 3.05 -21.17 -12.39
C ALA A 40 2.81 -22.08 -13.59
N VAL A 41 1.94 -21.67 -14.49
CA VAL A 41 1.66 -22.41 -15.72
C VAL A 41 2.41 -21.75 -16.87
N VAL A 42 3.32 -22.49 -17.47
CA VAL A 42 4.05 -22.07 -18.66
C VAL A 42 3.43 -22.71 -19.88
N ARG A 43 2.94 -21.89 -20.81
CA ARG A 43 2.28 -22.35 -22.04
C ARG A 43 3.23 -22.22 -23.22
N VAL A 44 3.28 -23.24 -24.05
CA VAL A 44 4.07 -23.24 -25.28
C VAL A 44 3.23 -22.72 -26.43
N PRO A 45 3.66 -21.66 -27.13
CA PRO A 45 2.90 -21.09 -28.24
C PRO A 45 2.92 -21.97 -29.47
N GLY A 46 1.73 -22.18 -30.07
CA GLY A 46 1.58 -22.59 -31.47
C GLY A 46 2.26 -23.90 -31.89
N GLY A 47 2.38 -24.89 -31.00
CA GLY A 47 2.98 -26.21 -31.35
C GLY A 47 4.48 -26.19 -31.57
N LYS A 48 5.17 -25.09 -31.32
CA LYS A 48 6.64 -24.98 -31.36
C LYS A 48 7.21 -25.21 -29.97
N ALA A 49 8.28 -26.01 -29.90
CA ALA A 49 8.97 -26.22 -28.64
C ALA A 49 9.59 -24.92 -28.11
N LEU A 50 9.47 -24.68 -26.80
CA LEU A 50 10.07 -23.55 -26.09
C LEU A 50 11.42 -23.99 -25.50
N LYS A 51 12.52 -23.58 -26.12
CA LYS A 51 13.86 -23.79 -25.55
C LYS A 51 14.14 -22.70 -24.51
N HIS A 52 14.68 -23.09 -23.36
CA HIS A 52 15.01 -22.20 -22.25
C HIS A 52 16.32 -22.62 -21.57
N ASP A 53 16.98 -21.65 -20.96
CA ASP A 53 18.22 -21.81 -20.20
C ASP A 53 17.94 -21.95 -18.68
N GLY A 54 16.68 -22.15 -18.32
CA GLY A 54 16.17 -22.33 -16.98
C GLY A 54 14.87 -21.56 -16.74
N ILE A 55 14.07 -22.02 -15.78
CA ILE A 55 12.85 -21.35 -15.33
C ILE A 55 12.97 -21.18 -13.82
N LYS A 56 12.85 -19.94 -13.35
CA LYS A 56 12.87 -19.61 -11.94
C LYS A 56 11.66 -18.80 -11.52
N ILE A 57 11.35 -18.88 -10.25
CA ILE A 57 10.37 -18.05 -9.59
C ILE A 57 10.99 -17.33 -8.40
N GLU A 58 10.65 -16.07 -8.23
CA GLU A 58 11.15 -15.23 -7.15
C GLU A 58 9.98 -14.59 -6.42
N PHE A 59 10.09 -14.55 -5.09
CA PHE A 59 9.23 -13.70 -4.27
C PHE A 59 10.01 -12.43 -3.94
N VAL A 60 9.50 -11.30 -4.37
CA VAL A 60 10.22 -10.02 -4.32
C VAL A 60 9.42 -9.01 -3.53
N GLY A 61 10.10 -8.28 -2.65
CA GLY A 61 9.63 -7.04 -2.04
C GLY A 61 10.49 -5.88 -2.53
N SER A 62 9.88 -4.85 -3.08
CA SER A 62 10.59 -3.72 -3.66
C SER A 62 9.99 -2.37 -3.30
N ILE A 63 10.85 -1.36 -3.21
CA ILE A 63 10.50 0.05 -3.09
C ILE A 63 10.86 0.72 -4.40
N GLU A 64 9.88 1.32 -5.07
CA GLU A 64 10.02 2.04 -6.33
C GLU A 64 9.80 3.53 -6.08
N LEU A 65 10.74 4.37 -6.52
CA LEU A 65 10.67 5.82 -6.41
C LEU A 65 10.27 6.41 -7.76
N PHE A 66 9.16 7.15 -7.81
CA PHE A 66 8.62 7.64 -9.09
C PHE A 66 9.38 8.84 -9.64
N TYR A 67 10.05 9.61 -8.77
CA TYR A 67 10.87 10.77 -9.16
C TYR A 67 12.26 10.38 -9.64
N ASP A 68 12.71 9.16 -9.37
CA ASP A 68 13.98 8.61 -9.80
C ASP A 68 13.74 7.38 -10.67
N ARG A 69 13.40 7.62 -11.93
CA ARG A 69 13.02 6.57 -12.88
C ARG A 69 14.14 5.54 -13.04
N GLY A 70 13.83 4.31 -12.70
CA GLY A 70 14.73 3.17 -12.76
C GLY A 70 15.44 2.88 -11.44
N ASN A 71 15.30 3.72 -10.42
CA ASN A 71 15.82 3.44 -9.10
C ASN A 71 14.75 2.72 -8.28
N HIS A 72 14.95 1.42 -8.10
CA HIS A 72 14.15 0.59 -7.21
C HIS A 72 15.10 -0.19 -6.30
N TYR A 73 14.65 -0.41 -5.08
CA TYR A 73 15.37 -1.16 -4.08
C TYR A 73 14.62 -2.44 -3.74
N GLU A 74 15.18 -3.58 -4.10
CA GLU A 74 14.67 -4.88 -3.70
C GLU A 74 15.20 -5.19 -2.28
N PHE A 75 14.35 -5.08 -1.26
CA PHE A 75 14.69 -5.36 0.13
C PHE A 75 14.48 -6.83 0.49
N LEU A 76 13.73 -7.57 -0.32
CA LEU A 76 13.46 -8.99 -0.17
C LEU A 76 13.51 -9.66 -1.54
N SER A 77 14.27 -10.75 -1.64
CA SER A 77 14.28 -11.62 -2.82
C SER A 77 14.53 -13.06 -2.38
N LEU A 78 13.52 -13.91 -2.55
CA LEU A 78 13.61 -15.35 -2.33
C LEU A 78 13.43 -16.04 -3.67
N GLN A 79 14.25 -17.02 -3.99
CA GLN A 79 14.27 -17.69 -5.28
C GLN A 79 14.06 -19.19 -5.17
N GLN A 80 13.30 -19.74 -6.10
CA GLN A 80 13.13 -21.18 -6.31
C GLN A 80 13.36 -21.49 -7.80
N GLU A 81 14.18 -22.49 -8.09
CA GLU A 81 14.34 -23.01 -9.45
C GLU A 81 13.16 -23.97 -9.76
N LEU A 82 12.45 -23.71 -10.86
CA LEU A 82 11.32 -24.53 -11.30
C LEU A 82 11.75 -25.57 -12.34
N ALA A 83 12.66 -25.22 -13.25
CA ALA A 83 13.18 -26.12 -14.26
C ALA A 83 14.63 -25.77 -14.63
N ALA A 84 15.48 -26.79 -14.75
CA ALA A 84 16.81 -26.70 -15.32
C ALA A 84 16.74 -26.37 -16.84
N PRO A 85 17.85 -25.94 -17.46
CA PRO A 85 17.90 -25.70 -18.90
C PRO A 85 17.35 -26.88 -19.71
N GLY A 86 16.50 -26.60 -20.71
CA GLY A 86 15.83 -27.64 -21.47
C GLY A 86 14.87 -27.12 -22.53
N GLU A 87 13.89 -27.96 -22.86
CA GLU A 87 12.89 -27.68 -23.88
C GLU A 87 11.50 -28.12 -23.41
N LEU A 88 10.54 -27.22 -23.44
CA LEU A 88 9.13 -27.51 -23.19
C LEU A 88 8.41 -27.73 -24.53
N ARG A 89 7.72 -28.87 -24.67
CA ARG A 89 6.94 -29.22 -25.87
C ARG A 89 5.43 -29.09 -25.65
N ALA A 90 4.99 -29.02 -24.39
CA ALA A 90 3.62 -28.83 -23.98
C ALA A 90 3.55 -27.88 -22.82
N ALA A 91 2.36 -27.40 -22.50
CA ALA A 91 2.11 -26.60 -21.31
C ALA A 91 2.52 -27.40 -20.06
N GLN A 92 3.25 -26.76 -19.16
CA GLN A 92 3.68 -27.37 -17.90
C GLN A 92 3.30 -26.49 -16.73
N THR A 93 2.88 -27.14 -15.65
CA THR A 93 2.53 -26.49 -14.37
C THR A 93 3.62 -26.78 -13.37
N PHE A 94 4.08 -25.73 -12.67
CA PHE A 94 5.06 -25.81 -11.62
C PHE A 94 4.46 -25.29 -10.32
N ASP A 95 4.56 -26.07 -9.26
CA ASP A 95 4.16 -25.62 -7.92
C ASP A 95 5.29 -24.81 -7.30
N PHE A 96 4.93 -23.79 -6.54
CA PHE A 96 5.88 -23.01 -5.77
C PHE A 96 5.37 -22.76 -4.35
N GLU A 97 6.30 -22.68 -3.41
CA GLU A 97 6.00 -22.44 -2.01
C GLU A 97 7.16 -21.71 -1.33
N PHE A 98 6.90 -20.50 -0.84
CA PHE A 98 7.79 -19.74 0.02
C PHE A 98 7.22 -19.77 1.43
N LYS A 99 7.84 -20.62 2.30
CA LYS A 99 7.34 -20.89 3.65
C LYS A 99 7.69 -19.77 4.62
N ASN A 100 6.71 -19.41 5.46
CA ASN A 100 6.90 -18.54 6.62
C ASN A 100 7.68 -17.26 6.28
N VAL A 101 7.30 -16.60 5.20
CA VAL A 101 8.05 -15.45 4.69
C VAL A 101 7.88 -14.25 5.62
N GLU A 102 9.00 -13.76 6.15
CA GLU A 102 9.05 -12.49 6.84
C GLU A 102 8.79 -11.35 5.88
N LYS A 103 7.76 -10.56 6.19
CA LYS A 103 7.33 -9.40 5.41
C LYS A 103 7.45 -8.15 6.27
N GLN A 104 8.62 -7.54 6.24
CA GLN A 104 9.02 -6.46 7.14
C GLN A 104 8.14 -5.21 7.03
N TYR A 105 7.59 -4.94 5.84
CA TYR A 105 6.82 -3.73 5.55
C TYR A 105 5.45 -4.06 4.98
N GLU A 106 4.49 -3.16 5.17
CA GLU A 106 3.19 -3.21 4.47
C GLU A 106 3.32 -2.76 3.03
N SER A 107 2.46 -3.26 2.17
CA SER A 107 2.28 -2.72 0.82
C SER A 107 1.77 -1.29 0.90
N TYR A 108 2.33 -0.41 0.09
CA TYR A 108 1.98 1.00 0.05
C TYR A 108 2.02 1.55 -1.37
N HIS A 109 0.97 2.25 -1.78
CA HIS A 109 0.95 3.01 -3.03
C HIS A 109 0.75 4.49 -2.71
N GLY A 110 1.80 5.27 -2.88
CA GLY A 110 1.82 6.70 -2.64
C GLY A 110 1.90 7.54 -3.90
N ILE A 111 2.15 8.82 -3.68
CA ILE A 111 2.31 9.83 -4.75
C ILE A 111 3.69 9.69 -5.38
N ASN A 112 4.73 9.58 -4.56
CA ASN A 112 6.14 9.53 -5.00
C ASN A 112 6.78 8.15 -4.84
N VAL A 113 6.14 7.23 -4.13
CA VAL A 113 6.72 5.94 -3.78
C VAL A 113 5.69 4.83 -3.84
N LYS A 114 6.16 3.65 -4.23
CA LYS A 114 5.40 2.41 -4.21
C LYS A 114 6.23 1.34 -3.52
N LEU A 115 5.69 0.72 -2.48
CA LEU A 115 6.23 -0.48 -1.88
C LEU A 115 5.31 -1.64 -2.27
N ARG A 116 5.86 -2.58 -3.02
CA ARG A 116 5.11 -3.71 -3.56
C ARG A 116 5.78 -5.04 -3.26
N TYR A 117 4.94 -6.06 -3.12
CA TYR A 117 5.36 -7.47 -3.13
C TYR A 117 4.76 -8.16 -4.34
N TYR A 118 5.55 -9.00 -4.97
CA TYR A 118 5.12 -9.74 -6.15
C TYR A 118 5.89 -11.03 -6.34
N ILE A 119 5.26 -11.93 -7.09
CA ILE A 119 5.93 -13.11 -7.64
C ILE A 119 6.40 -12.76 -9.04
N ARG A 120 7.67 -13.07 -9.31
CA ARG A 120 8.30 -12.90 -10.63
C ARG A 120 8.71 -14.26 -11.16
N VAL A 121 8.09 -14.70 -12.26
CA VAL A 121 8.50 -15.90 -13.00
C VAL A 121 9.36 -15.46 -14.18
N THR A 122 10.56 -16.01 -14.27
CA THR A 122 11.50 -15.74 -15.37
C THR A 122 11.80 -17.01 -16.11
N ILE A 123 11.54 -17.01 -17.42
CA ILE A 123 12.00 -18.04 -18.35
C ILE A 123 13.23 -17.46 -19.05
N SER A 124 14.40 -17.94 -18.67
CA SER A 124 15.66 -17.49 -19.28
C SER A 124 15.81 -18.05 -20.68
N ARG A 125 16.15 -17.20 -21.64
CA ARG A 125 16.30 -17.55 -23.04
C ARG A 125 17.53 -16.86 -23.65
N ARG A 126 18.05 -17.45 -24.68
CA ARG A 126 19.27 -16.98 -25.38
C ARG A 126 19.20 -15.51 -25.85
N ILE A 127 18.03 -15.03 -26.30
CA ILE A 127 17.89 -13.70 -26.90
C ILE A 127 17.21 -12.72 -25.92
N ALA A 128 16.08 -13.13 -25.35
CA ALA A 128 15.33 -12.30 -24.42
C ALA A 128 14.55 -13.20 -23.45
N ASP A 129 14.62 -12.87 -22.16
CA ASP A 129 13.89 -13.55 -21.12
C ASP A 129 12.40 -13.23 -21.21
N VAL A 130 11.58 -14.20 -20.84
CA VAL A 130 10.15 -13.97 -20.62
C VAL A 130 9.93 -13.78 -19.13
N VAL A 131 9.43 -12.60 -18.75
CA VAL A 131 9.19 -12.24 -17.35
C VAL A 131 7.70 -11.98 -17.15
N LYS A 132 7.15 -12.61 -16.12
CA LYS A 132 5.78 -12.36 -15.65
C LYS A 132 5.76 -12.05 -14.17
N GLU A 133 5.18 -10.92 -13.84
CA GLU A 133 4.97 -10.52 -12.45
C GLU A 133 3.50 -10.59 -12.07
N LYS A 134 3.23 -10.94 -10.82
CA LYS A 134 1.90 -10.94 -10.24
C LYS A 134 1.97 -10.43 -8.81
N ASP A 135 1.27 -9.33 -8.55
CA ASP A 135 1.27 -8.65 -7.25
C ASP A 135 0.44 -9.40 -6.21
N LEU A 136 0.83 -9.23 -4.98
CA LEU A 136 0.06 -9.52 -3.77
C LEU A 136 0.09 -8.29 -2.86
N TRP A 137 -0.82 -8.24 -1.90
CA TRP A 137 -0.88 -7.14 -0.94
C TRP A 137 -0.53 -7.64 0.45
N VAL A 138 0.39 -6.96 1.11
CA VAL A 138 0.82 -7.28 2.47
C VAL A 138 0.26 -6.28 3.46
N HIS A 139 -0.45 -6.80 4.45
CA HIS A 139 -0.92 -6.06 5.63
C HIS A 139 -0.12 -6.46 6.86
N SER A 140 0.07 -5.51 7.78
CA SER A 140 0.59 -5.77 9.11
C SER A 140 -0.50 -5.59 10.15
N TYR A 141 -0.60 -6.53 11.08
CA TYR A 141 -1.42 -6.34 12.27
C TYR A 141 -0.74 -5.33 13.19
N ARG A 142 -1.50 -4.33 13.59
CA ARG A 142 -1.08 -3.40 14.63
C ARG A 142 -2.02 -3.53 15.80
N MET A 143 -1.44 -3.77 16.97
CA MET A 143 -2.19 -3.78 18.22
C MET A 143 -2.76 -2.39 18.48
N PRO A 144 -4.00 -2.28 18.98
CA PRO A 144 -4.50 -1.00 19.50
C PRO A 144 -3.53 -0.45 20.54
N PRO A 145 -3.35 0.87 20.65
CA PRO A 145 -2.51 1.46 21.68
C PRO A 145 -3.07 1.14 23.07
N ASP A 146 -2.19 0.84 24.02
CA ASP A 146 -2.57 0.51 25.41
C ASP A 146 -3.35 1.66 26.08
N SER A 147 -3.01 2.90 25.73
CA SER A 147 -3.76 4.09 26.12
C SER A 147 -4.02 4.95 24.89
N ASN A 148 -5.24 5.46 24.77
CA ASN A 148 -5.66 6.31 23.68
C ASN A 148 -6.51 7.47 24.21
N ASN A 149 -5.82 8.41 24.86
CA ASN A 149 -6.45 9.54 25.53
C ASN A 149 -6.91 10.60 24.54
N SER A 150 -7.90 11.39 24.95
CA SER A 150 -8.33 12.55 24.20
C SER A 150 -7.17 13.56 24.04
N ILE A 151 -7.17 14.24 22.89
CA ILE A 151 -6.25 15.34 22.62
C ILE A 151 -6.99 16.65 22.75
N LYS A 152 -6.37 17.60 23.45
CA LYS A 152 -6.76 19.00 23.48
C LYS A 152 -5.66 19.85 22.88
N MET A 153 -6.06 20.78 22.04
CA MET A 153 -5.15 21.76 21.43
C MET A 153 -5.81 23.12 21.44
N GLU A 154 -4.98 24.14 21.61
CA GLU A 154 -5.39 25.54 21.60
C GLU A 154 -4.75 26.24 20.40
N VAL A 155 -5.52 27.06 19.74
CA VAL A 155 -5.05 27.95 18.68
C VAL A 155 -5.62 29.32 18.93
N GLY A 156 -4.78 30.34 18.82
CA GLY A 156 -5.21 31.71 19.04
C GLY A 156 -4.39 32.74 18.30
N ILE A 157 -5.00 33.90 18.14
CA ILE A 157 -4.36 35.15 17.75
C ILE A 157 -4.54 36.08 18.95
N GLU A 158 -3.45 36.61 19.47
CA GLU A 158 -3.45 37.43 20.65
C GLU A 158 -4.54 38.51 20.59
N ASP A 159 -5.33 38.59 21.64
CA ASP A 159 -6.47 39.51 21.80
C ASP A 159 -7.60 39.43 20.75
N CYS A 160 -7.51 38.52 19.77
CA CYS A 160 -8.45 38.45 18.66
C CYS A 160 -9.25 37.16 18.58
N LEU A 161 -8.59 36.01 18.78
CA LEU A 161 -9.19 34.69 18.62
C LEU A 161 -8.56 33.70 19.60
N HIS A 162 -9.40 32.92 20.27
CA HIS A 162 -8.96 31.77 21.06
C HIS A 162 -9.93 30.61 20.86
N ILE A 163 -9.44 29.53 20.32
CA ILE A 163 -10.21 28.33 20.00
C ILE A 163 -9.53 27.12 20.63
N GLU A 164 -10.28 26.28 21.31
CA GLU A 164 -9.83 24.98 21.76
C GLU A 164 -10.45 23.89 20.90
N PHE A 165 -9.62 22.88 20.57
CA PHE A 165 -10.04 21.67 19.87
C PHE A 165 -9.86 20.48 20.79
N GLU A 166 -10.85 19.60 20.82
CA GLU A 166 -10.79 18.34 21.55
C GLU A 166 -11.21 17.20 20.65
N TYR A 167 -10.34 16.18 20.53
CA TYR A 167 -10.66 14.90 19.90
C TYR A 167 -10.72 13.80 20.95
N ASN A 168 -11.63 12.85 20.76
CA ASN A 168 -11.83 11.74 21.71
C ASN A 168 -10.67 10.76 21.78
N LYS A 169 -9.76 10.74 20.78
CA LYS A 169 -8.59 9.87 20.71
C LYS A 169 -7.38 10.61 20.15
N SER A 170 -6.19 10.14 20.46
CA SER A 170 -4.92 10.59 19.86
C SER A 170 -4.54 9.80 18.61
N LYS A 171 -4.98 8.55 18.50
CA LYS A 171 -4.77 7.64 17.37
C LYS A 171 -6.08 7.02 16.95
N TYR A 172 -6.29 6.97 15.65
CA TYR A 172 -7.49 6.40 15.04
C TYR A 172 -7.12 5.26 14.09
N HIS A 173 -7.92 4.21 14.10
CA HIS A 173 -7.96 3.25 13.02
C HIS A 173 -8.67 3.87 11.81
N LEU A 174 -8.31 3.49 10.58
CA LEU A 174 -8.91 4.06 9.37
C LEU A 174 -10.44 3.85 9.23
N LYS A 175 -11.01 2.92 10.00
CA LYS A 175 -12.46 2.68 10.10
C LYS A 175 -13.12 3.37 11.28
N ASP A 176 -12.37 4.04 12.14
CA ASP A 176 -12.92 4.77 13.28
C ASP A 176 -13.65 6.03 12.82
N VAL A 177 -14.59 6.45 13.63
CA VAL A 177 -15.23 7.75 13.51
C VAL A 177 -14.49 8.74 14.40
N ILE A 178 -14.10 9.87 13.84
CA ILE A 178 -13.49 10.98 14.58
C ILE A 178 -14.63 11.74 15.26
N VAL A 179 -14.54 11.87 16.58
CA VAL A 179 -15.51 12.61 17.41
C VAL A 179 -14.76 13.64 18.22
N GLY A 180 -15.26 14.85 18.23
CA GLY A 180 -14.63 15.93 18.97
C GLY A 180 -15.53 17.14 19.20
N LYS A 181 -14.93 18.20 19.69
CA LYS A 181 -15.60 19.48 19.97
C LYS A 181 -14.65 20.62 19.69
N ILE A 182 -15.20 21.73 19.24
CA ILE A 182 -14.52 23.00 19.04
C ILE A 182 -15.16 24.03 19.95
N TYR A 183 -14.36 24.67 20.80
CA TYR A 183 -14.79 25.70 21.74
C TYR A 183 -14.25 27.05 21.29
N PHE A 184 -15.15 28.04 21.16
CA PHE A 184 -14.80 29.42 20.84
C PHE A 184 -14.73 30.25 22.11
N LEU A 185 -13.53 30.39 22.67
CA LEU A 185 -13.32 31.10 23.95
C LEU A 185 -13.25 32.62 23.77
N LEU A 186 -12.65 33.07 22.68
CA LEU A 186 -12.58 34.47 22.30
C LEU A 186 -12.73 34.61 20.80
N VAL A 187 -13.67 35.46 20.36
CA VAL A 187 -13.88 35.77 18.95
C VAL A 187 -14.08 37.27 18.81
N ARG A 188 -13.08 37.97 18.34
CA ARG A 188 -13.12 39.41 18.06
C ARG A 188 -12.87 39.72 16.58
N ILE A 189 -12.64 38.69 15.77
CA ILE A 189 -12.50 38.77 14.31
C ILE A 189 -13.68 38.11 13.61
N LYS A 190 -13.93 38.52 12.38
CA LYS A 190 -14.98 37.91 11.56
C LYS A 190 -14.48 36.62 10.94
N ILE A 191 -14.99 35.48 11.39
CA ILE A 191 -14.78 34.19 10.77
C ILE A 191 -15.82 33.99 9.67
N LYS A 192 -15.42 33.63 8.47
CA LYS A 192 -16.33 33.40 7.35
C LYS A 192 -16.85 31.99 7.32
N HIS A 193 -15.98 31.00 7.49
CA HIS A 193 -16.31 29.58 7.53
C HIS A 193 -15.24 28.81 8.29
N MET A 194 -15.54 27.58 8.65
CA MET A 194 -14.61 26.65 9.26
C MET A 194 -14.71 25.30 8.58
N GLU A 195 -13.56 24.74 8.25
CA GLU A 195 -13.46 23.43 7.62
C GLU A 195 -12.58 22.48 8.44
N LEU A 196 -12.98 21.21 8.48
CA LEU A 196 -12.18 20.12 9.00
C LEU A 196 -11.71 19.26 7.84
N SER A 197 -10.41 18.99 7.74
CA SER A 197 -9.84 18.16 6.68
C SER A 197 -9.04 17.01 7.25
N ILE A 198 -9.14 15.85 6.60
CA ILE A 198 -8.22 14.74 6.80
C ILE A 198 -7.17 14.81 5.71
N ILE A 199 -5.91 14.94 6.11
CA ILE A 199 -4.77 15.11 5.20
C ILE A 199 -3.84 13.92 5.34
N ARG A 200 -3.52 13.26 4.21
CA ARG A 200 -2.46 12.29 4.12
C ARG A 200 -1.15 13.00 3.81
N ARG A 201 -0.16 12.82 4.66
CA ARG A 201 1.20 13.31 4.42
C ARG A 201 2.11 12.15 4.10
N GLU A 202 2.82 12.24 2.99
CA GLU A 202 3.81 11.29 2.53
C GLU A 202 5.20 11.92 2.57
N THR A 203 6.13 11.23 3.20
CA THR A 203 7.53 11.63 3.25
C THR A 203 8.37 10.50 2.67
N THR A 204 9.19 10.81 1.66
CA THR A 204 10.05 9.85 0.98
C THR A 204 11.48 10.34 0.96
N GLY A 205 12.45 9.43 1.21
CA GLY A 205 13.88 9.76 1.25
C GLY A 205 14.32 10.32 2.60
N SER A 206 15.55 10.80 2.63
CA SER A 206 16.19 11.42 3.79
C SER A 206 16.88 12.73 3.39
N ALA A 207 17.02 13.63 4.37
CA ALA A 207 17.71 14.91 4.12
C ALA A 207 19.12 14.70 3.54
N PRO A 208 19.55 15.51 2.55
CA PRO A 208 18.88 16.69 2.02
C PRO A 208 17.84 16.42 0.92
N ASN A 209 17.69 15.18 0.44
CA ASN A 209 16.84 14.79 -0.69
C ASN A 209 15.51 14.19 -0.21
N GLN A 210 14.83 14.88 0.69
CA GLN A 210 13.53 14.46 1.19
C GLN A 210 12.40 15.09 0.37
N TYR A 211 11.45 14.25 -0.06
CA TYR A 211 10.23 14.65 -0.77
C TYR A 211 9.04 14.53 0.18
N ASN A 212 8.31 15.63 0.32
CA ASN A 212 7.11 15.70 1.15
C ASN A 212 5.92 16.06 0.29
N GLU A 213 4.89 15.24 0.35
CA GLU A 213 3.62 15.45 -0.34
C GLU A 213 2.46 15.45 0.66
N SER A 214 1.44 16.22 0.35
CA SER A 214 0.22 16.30 1.14
C SER A 214 -0.99 16.18 0.22
N GLU A 215 -1.91 15.30 0.58
CA GLU A 215 -3.15 15.08 -0.13
C GLU A 215 -4.33 15.21 0.83
N THR A 216 -5.31 16.04 0.49
CA THR A 216 -6.56 16.13 1.23
C THR A 216 -7.44 14.94 0.86
N ILE A 217 -7.65 14.04 1.81
CA ILE A 217 -8.46 12.82 1.61
C ILE A 217 -9.94 13.16 1.65
N THR A 218 -10.34 13.99 2.61
CA THR A 218 -11.71 14.45 2.76
C THR A 218 -11.74 15.80 3.46
N LYS A 219 -12.82 16.54 3.23
CA LYS A 219 -13.00 17.89 3.71
C LYS A 219 -14.47 18.09 4.09
N PHE A 220 -14.70 18.60 5.27
CA PHE A 220 -16.04 18.90 5.79
C PHE A 220 -16.13 20.37 6.15
N GLU A 221 -17.14 21.04 5.68
CA GLU A 221 -17.53 22.34 6.20
C GLU A 221 -18.28 22.14 7.51
N ILE A 222 -17.72 22.66 8.62
CA ILE A 222 -18.29 22.49 9.96
C ILE A 222 -19.25 23.64 10.24
N MET A 223 -18.93 24.81 9.71
CA MET A 223 -19.71 26.03 9.99
C MET A 223 -19.60 27.00 8.82
N ASP A 224 -20.76 27.55 8.42
CA ASP A 224 -20.89 28.69 7.53
C ASP A 224 -21.39 29.88 8.35
N GLY A 225 -20.56 30.91 8.47
CA GLY A 225 -20.84 32.10 9.25
C GLY A 225 -19.90 32.34 10.42
N ALA A 226 -20.25 33.30 11.28
CA ALA A 226 -19.43 33.71 12.40
C ALA A 226 -19.88 33.08 13.71
N PRO A 227 -19.00 32.32 14.41
CA PRO A 227 -19.29 31.82 15.74
C PRO A 227 -19.35 32.95 16.75
N VAL A 228 -20.04 32.73 17.84
CA VAL A 228 -20.08 33.66 18.98
C VAL A 228 -19.18 33.15 20.10
N ARG A 229 -18.75 34.08 20.95
CA ARG A 229 -17.98 33.72 22.14
C ARG A 229 -18.76 32.75 23.02
N GLY A 230 -18.15 31.68 23.46
CA GLY A 230 -18.75 30.64 24.28
C GLY A 230 -19.50 29.56 23.50
N GLU A 231 -19.50 29.63 22.16
CA GLU A 231 -20.09 28.58 21.30
C GLU A 231 -19.24 27.33 21.30
N THR A 232 -19.91 26.17 21.25
CA THR A 232 -19.29 24.87 21.16
C THR A 232 -19.89 24.13 19.98
N ILE A 233 -19.05 23.68 19.05
CA ILE A 233 -19.47 22.93 17.87
C ILE A 233 -18.98 21.48 18.00
N PRO A 234 -19.87 20.48 17.98
CA PRO A 234 -19.48 19.08 17.90
C PRO A 234 -18.99 18.73 16.49
N ILE A 235 -18.04 17.81 16.39
CA ILE A 235 -17.49 17.28 15.14
C ILE A 235 -17.46 15.76 15.17
#